data_65fe1ce3eb330950bb9a5fcbb0282442
#
_entry.id   65fe1ce3eb330950bb9a5fcbb0282442
#
_cell.length_a   1.000
_cell.length_b   1.000
_cell.length_c   1.000
_cell.angle_alpha   90.00
_cell.angle_beta   90.00
_cell.angle_gamma   90.00
#
_symmetry.space_group_name_H-M   'P 1'
#
loop_
_entity.id
_entity.type
_entity.pdbx_description
1 polymer ?
#
loop_
_entity_poly.entity_id
_entity_poly.type
_entity_poly.pdbx_seq_one_letter_code
_entity_poly.pdbx_strand_id
1 'polypeptide(L)'
;DHPVNKGVLCAKGASGIFQHKAASRLKKPLRRVGKRGEGKFEEISWDEALKIAVDWLSPIRKKSPEKLVFYTGRDQSQSFTGWWAQKFGTPNYAAHGGFCSVNMAAAGIYTIGGSFWEFGSPDWDKTELMLLFGVAEDHDSNPIKRGLGKLKNRGAKVIAINPVRTGYNSIADQWIGIRPGTDGLLVLSLVHT
;
A
#
# COMPACT_ATOMS: atom_id res chain seq x y z
N ASP A 1 4.42 10.50 23.15
CA ASP A 1 4.57 9.03 23.26
C ASP A 1 3.34 8.32 22.70
N HIS A 2 3.37 8.02 21.42
CA HIS A 2 2.24 7.33 20.77
C HIS A 2 2.18 5.86 21.28
N PRO A 3 0.99 5.36 21.68
CA PRO A 3 0.89 4.05 22.33
C PRO A 3 1.31 2.87 21.44
N VAL A 4 1.15 2.98 20.11
CA VAL A 4 1.49 1.92 19.15
C VAL A 4 2.93 2.04 18.66
N ASN A 5 3.27 3.16 18.03
CA ASN A 5 4.58 3.33 17.40
C ASN A 5 5.68 3.86 18.34
N LYS A 6 5.33 4.27 19.55
CA LYS A 6 6.29 4.78 20.58
C LYS A 6 7.17 5.92 20.06
N GLY A 7 6.63 6.75 19.18
CA GLY A 7 7.35 7.88 18.57
C GLY A 7 8.28 7.53 17.42
N VAL A 8 8.29 6.28 16.95
CA VAL A 8 9.07 5.92 15.75
C VAL A 8 8.30 6.21 14.48
N LEU A 9 9.02 6.70 13.49
CA LEU A 9 8.51 6.95 12.14
C LEU A 9 9.32 6.12 11.12
N CYS A 10 8.69 5.74 10.04
CA CYS A 10 9.40 5.23 8.87
C CYS A 10 9.96 6.38 8.02
N ALA A 11 10.83 6.08 7.09
CA ALA A 11 11.44 7.08 6.22
C ALA A 11 10.38 7.92 5.46
N LYS A 12 9.25 7.33 5.07
CA LYS A 12 8.15 8.06 4.42
C LYS A 12 7.53 9.09 5.36
N GLY A 13 7.25 8.73 6.61
CA GLY A 13 6.74 9.67 7.60
C GLY A 13 7.72 10.78 7.92
N ALA A 14 9.00 10.44 8.10
CA ALA A 14 10.07 11.42 8.37
C ALA A 14 10.29 12.37 7.19
N SER A 15 10.18 11.88 5.95
CA SER A 15 10.36 12.69 4.74
C SER A 15 9.14 13.53 4.34
N GLY A 16 7.99 13.31 4.95
CA GLY A 16 6.73 13.97 4.57
C GLY A 16 6.79 15.49 4.58
N ILE A 17 7.52 16.08 5.54
CA ILE A 17 7.69 17.54 5.61
C ILE A 17 8.50 18.09 4.42
N PHE A 18 9.50 17.34 3.95
CA PHE A 18 10.29 17.73 2.79
C PHE A 18 9.45 17.65 1.52
N GLN A 19 8.65 16.60 1.35
CA GLN A 19 7.72 16.49 0.23
C GLN A 19 6.70 17.63 0.23
N HIS A 20 6.16 17.99 1.40
CA HIS A 20 5.20 19.08 1.53
C HIS A 20 5.81 20.43 1.13
N LYS A 21 7.09 20.66 1.47
CA LYS A 21 7.82 21.92 1.22
C LYS A 21 8.64 21.90 -0.07
N ALA A 22 8.64 20.82 -0.83
CA ALA A 22 9.45 20.71 -2.04
C ALA A 22 9.12 21.83 -3.04
N ALA A 23 10.14 22.43 -3.63
CA ALA A 23 9.97 23.44 -4.66
C ALA A 23 9.26 22.90 -5.91
N SER A 24 9.43 21.59 -6.19
CA SER A 24 8.80 20.86 -7.29
C SER A 24 7.33 20.49 -7.02
N ARG A 25 6.81 20.75 -5.81
CA ARG A 25 5.42 20.44 -5.49
C ARG A 25 4.47 21.29 -6.35
N LEU A 26 3.54 20.62 -7.01
CA LEU A 26 2.51 21.29 -7.80
C LEU A 26 1.59 22.11 -6.89
N LYS A 27 1.37 23.37 -7.26
CA LYS A 27 0.52 24.33 -6.53
C LYS A 27 -0.72 24.74 -7.32
N LYS A 28 -0.73 24.44 -8.61
CA LYS A 28 -1.83 24.74 -9.53
C LYS A 28 -2.09 23.54 -10.44
N PRO A 29 -3.27 23.44 -11.04
CA PRO A 29 -3.52 22.47 -12.10
C PRO A 29 -2.60 22.70 -13.28
N LEU A 30 -2.23 21.60 -13.93
CA LEU A 30 -1.39 21.63 -15.13
C LEU A 30 -2.18 21.07 -16.33
N ARG A 31 -2.16 21.80 -17.42
CA ARG A 31 -2.64 21.33 -18.72
C ARG A 31 -1.48 20.87 -19.58
N ARG A 32 -1.57 19.68 -20.16
CA ARG A 32 -0.56 19.23 -21.13
C ARG A 32 -0.73 19.97 -22.45
N VAL A 33 0.37 20.56 -22.93
CA VAL A 33 0.43 21.30 -24.21
C VAL A 33 1.26 20.59 -25.27
N GLY A 34 1.98 19.54 -24.91
CA GLY A 34 2.76 18.70 -25.82
C GLY A 34 2.10 17.35 -26.10
N LYS A 35 2.75 16.55 -26.97
CA LYS A 35 2.35 15.16 -27.19
C LYS A 35 2.53 14.34 -25.89
N ARG A 36 1.80 13.22 -25.81
CA ARG A 36 1.95 12.30 -24.69
C ARG A 36 3.39 11.79 -24.61
N GLY A 37 4.00 11.92 -23.45
CA GLY A 37 5.41 11.55 -23.20
C GLY A 37 6.42 12.69 -23.34
N GLU A 38 6.06 13.84 -23.91
CA GLU A 38 6.98 14.98 -24.02
C GLU A 38 7.18 15.75 -22.72
N GLY A 39 6.35 15.55 -21.71
CA GLY A 39 6.46 16.22 -20.42
C GLY A 39 6.22 17.74 -20.44
N LYS A 40 5.55 18.26 -21.47
CA LYS A 40 5.28 19.69 -21.63
C LYS A 40 3.92 20.04 -21.03
N PHE A 41 3.93 20.93 -20.06
CA PHE A 41 2.73 21.36 -19.32
C PHE A 41 2.76 22.87 -19.11
N GLU A 42 1.57 23.47 -18.98
CA GLU A 42 1.38 24.85 -18.56
C GLU A 42 0.46 24.92 -17.34
N GLU A 43 0.68 25.90 -16.48
CA GLU A 43 -0.22 26.16 -15.35
C GLU A 43 -1.51 26.79 -15.85
N ILE A 44 -2.64 26.30 -15.31
CA ILE A 44 -3.98 26.84 -15.57
C ILE A 44 -4.71 27.14 -14.25
N SER A 45 -5.78 27.92 -14.32
CA SER A 45 -6.65 28.15 -13.16
C SER A 45 -7.45 26.90 -12.78
N TRP A 46 -7.96 26.86 -11.54
CA TRP A 46 -8.88 25.82 -11.10
C TRP A 46 -10.20 25.85 -11.89
N ASP A 47 -10.71 27.04 -12.22
CA ASP A 47 -11.94 27.18 -12.99
C ASP A 47 -11.77 26.61 -14.40
N GLU A 48 -10.64 26.87 -15.04
CA GLU A 48 -10.31 26.28 -16.34
C GLU A 48 -10.17 24.75 -16.24
N ALA A 49 -9.47 24.23 -15.22
CA ALA A 49 -9.31 22.81 -15.02
C ALA A 49 -10.65 22.10 -14.80
N LEU A 50 -11.52 22.67 -13.98
CA LEU A 50 -12.86 22.14 -13.73
C LEU A 50 -13.72 22.20 -14.99
N LYS A 51 -13.64 23.30 -15.75
CA LYS A 51 -14.35 23.40 -17.03
C LYS A 51 -13.93 22.30 -18.00
N ILE A 52 -12.63 22.06 -18.17
CA ILE A 52 -12.10 20.98 -19.01
C ILE A 52 -12.65 19.62 -18.55
N ALA A 53 -12.60 19.35 -17.25
CA ALA A 53 -13.11 18.08 -16.69
C ALA A 53 -14.61 17.91 -16.97
N VAL A 54 -15.41 18.96 -16.79
CA VAL A 54 -16.85 18.94 -17.08
C VAL A 54 -17.12 18.75 -18.58
N ASP A 55 -16.38 19.43 -19.43
CA ASP A 55 -16.54 19.32 -20.88
C ASP A 55 -16.22 17.88 -21.38
N TRP A 56 -15.27 17.20 -20.75
CA TRP A 56 -14.96 15.80 -21.08
C TRP A 56 -15.96 14.80 -20.50
N LEU A 57 -16.37 14.98 -19.25
CA LEU A 57 -17.18 14.00 -18.53
C LEU A 57 -18.68 14.11 -18.83
N SER A 58 -19.20 15.32 -19.11
CA SER A 58 -20.64 15.52 -19.31
C SER A 58 -21.21 14.76 -20.51
N PRO A 59 -20.55 14.71 -21.68
CA PRO A 59 -21.03 13.90 -22.80
C PRO A 59 -21.05 12.41 -22.49
N ILE A 60 -20.02 11.91 -21.76
CA ILE A 60 -19.93 10.52 -21.34
C ILE A 60 -21.09 10.21 -20.39
N ARG A 61 -21.26 11.03 -19.34
CA ARG A 61 -22.37 10.85 -18.39
C ARG A 61 -23.72 10.79 -19.03
N LYS A 62 -23.97 11.65 -20.05
CA LYS A 62 -25.29 11.76 -20.71
C LYS A 62 -25.57 10.60 -21.68
N LYS A 63 -24.54 10.07 -22.35
CA LYS A 63 -24.73 9.11 -23.46
C LYS A 63 -24.35 7.68 -23.11
N SER A 64 -23.28 7.50 -22.37
CA SER A 64 -22.65 6.19 -22.16
C SER A 64 -21.81 6.22 -20.88
N PRO A 65 -22.42 6.35 -19.69
CA PRO A 65 -21.68 6.49 -18.43
C PRO A 65 -20.79 5.26 -18.12
N GLU A 66 -21.11 4.10 -18.67
CA GLU A 66 -20.32 2.87 -18.57
C GLU A 66 -18.94 2.97 -19.24
N LYS A 67 -18.70 3.98 -20.08
CA LYS A 67 -17.38 4.22 -20.68
C LYS A 67 -16.39 4.87 -19.73
N LEU A 68 -16.86 5.38 -18.58
CA LEU A 68 -15.98 5.85 -17.52
C LEU A 68 -15.58 4.68 -16.63
N VAL A 69 -14.30 4.41 -16.55
CA VAL A 69 -13.71 3.56 -15.50
C VAL A 69 -13.17 4.47 -14.40
N PHE A 70 -13.66 4.28 -13.17
CA PHE A 70 -13.18 4.99 -12.00
C PHE A 70 -12.38 4.04 -11.13
N TYR A 71 -11.08 4.23 -11.09
CA TYR A 71 -10.17 3.43 -10.28
C TYR A 71 -9.56 4.29 -9.18
N THR A 72 -9.61 3.81 -7.94
CA THR A 72 -9.10 4.56 -6.78
C THR A 72 -8.13 3.74 -5.95
N GLY A 73 -7.21 4.42 -5.28
CA GLY A 73 -6.30 3.84 -4.30
C GLY A 73 -6.99 3.50 -2.98
N ARG A 74 -6.22 3.04 -2.02
CA ARG A 74 -6.68 2.77 -0.65
C ARG A 74 -6.55 4.04 0.19
N ASP A 75 -7.63 4.75 0.37
CA ASP A 75 -7.70 5.93 1.23
C ASP A 75 -9.04 6.01 1.97
N GLN A 76 -9.13 6.94 2.90
CA GLN A 76 -10.34 7.13 3.72
C GLN A 76 -11.53 7.67 2.91
N SER A 77 -11.30 8.21 1.73
CA SER A 77 -12.34 8.79 0.88
C SER A 77 -12.97 7.81 -0.11
N GLN A 78 -12.65 6.52 -0.05
CA GLN A 78 -13.16 5.52 -0.99
C GLN A 78 -14.70 5.45 -1.01
N SER A 79 -15.35 5.60 0.13
CA SER A 79 -16.82 5.62 0.19
C SER A 79 -17.39 6.80 -0.58
N PHE A 80 -16.77 7.96 -0.49
CA PHE A 80 -17.17 9.15 -1.23
C PHE A 80 -16.95 8.98 -2.74
N THR A 81 -15.82 8.46 -3.15
CA THR A 81 -15.52 8.25 -4.57
C THR A 81 -16.40 7.16 -5.19
N GLY A 82 -16.72 6.11 -4.44
CA GLY A 82 -17.69 5.09 -4.85
C GLY A 82 -19.10 5.66 -5.02
N TRP A 83 -19.54 6.49 -4.07
CA TRP A 83 -20.81 7.21 -4.18
C TRP A 83 -20.83 8.14 -5.40
N TRP A 84 -19.73 8.86 -5.66
CA TRP A 84 -19.61 9.72 -6.83
C TRP A 84 -19.73 8.92 -8.14
N ALA A 85 -19.04 7.79 -8.25
CA ALA A 85 -19.11 6.92 -9.43
C ALA A 85 -20.55 6.42 -9.66
N GLN A 86 -21.26 6.02 -8.59
CA GLN A 86 -22.66 5.63 -8.66
C GLN A 86 -23.56 6.79 -9.13
N LYS A 87 -23.34 8.00 -8.63
CA LYS A 87 -24.10 9.19 -9.06
C LYS A 87 -23.73 9.66 -10.46
N PHE A 88 -22.53 9.37 -10.91
CA PHE A 88 -22.15 9.55 -12.32
C PHE A 88 -22.92 8.60 -13.23
N GLY A 89 -23.20 7.39 -12.77
CA GLY A 89 -23.93 6.34 -13.48
C GLY A 89 -23.02 5.26 -14.08
N THR A 90 -21.73 5.23 -13.70
CA THR A 90 -20.84 4.16 -14.18
C THR A 90 -20.88 2.94 -13.26
N PRO A 91 -21.02 1.72 -13.79
CA PRO A 91 -20.82 0.48 -13.05
C PRO A 91 -19.32 0.13 -12.89
N ASN A 92 -18.44 0.81 -13.62
CA ASN A 92 -17.02 0.48 -13.71
C ASN A 92 -16.22 1.21 -12.63
N TYR A 93 -16.49 0.87 -11.37
CA TYR A 93 -15.75 1.35 -10.21
C TYR A 93 -14.89 0.23 -9.63
N ALA A 94 -13.62 0.49 -9.42
CA ALA A 94 -12.71 -0.42 -8.76
C ALA A 94 -11.89 0.31 -7.69
N ALA A 95 -11.85 -0.25 -6.50
CA ALA A 95 -11.03 0.24 -5.40
C ALA A 95 -9.90 -0.74 -5.09
N HIS A 96 -8.81 -0.24 -4.57
CA HIS A 96 -7.62 -1.04 -4.20
C HIS A 96 -7.97 -2.24 -3.31
N GLY A 97 -8.92 -2.10 -2.40
CA GLY A 97 -9.35 -3.18 -1.50
C GLY A 97 -9.73 -4.47 -2.21
N GLY A 98 -10.33 -4.38 -3.41
CA GLY A 98 -10.69 -5.55 -4.23
C GLY A 98 -9.48 -6.36 -4.72
N PHE A 99 -8.32 -5.75 -4.79
CA PHE A 99 -7.07 -6.40 -5.25
C PHE A 99 -6.09 -6.73 -4.12
N CYS A 100 -6.39 -6.33 -2.88
CA CYS A 100 -5.52 -6.49 -1.73
C CYS A 100 -6.23 -7.16 -0.56
N SER A 101 -7.08 -6.43 0.12
CA SER A 101 -7.66 -6.86 1.40
C SER A 101 -8.71 -7.97 1.24
N VAL A 102 -9.40 -8.03 0.11
CA VAL A 102 -10.37 -9.10 -0.19
C VAL A 102 -9.66 -10.45 -0.28
N ASN A 103 -8.48 -10.51 -0.86
CA ASN A 103 -7.69 -11.73 -0.91
C ASN A 103 -7.37 -12.26 0.49
N MET A 104 -6.95 -11.37 1.40
CA MET A 104 -6.69 -11.72 2.79
C MET A 104 -7.96 -12.17 3.53
N ALA A 105 -9.08 -11.44 3.33
CA ALA A 105 -10.34 -11.80 3.94
C ALA A 105 -10.83 -13.19 3.45
N ALA A 106 -10.71 -13.48 2.17
CA ALA A 106 -11.02 -14.79 1.60
C ALA A 106 -10.12 -15.89 2.19
N ALA A 107 -8.82 -15.64 2.28
CA ALA A 107 -7.89 -16.58 2.92
C ALA A 107 -8.30 -16.88 4.37
N GLY A 108 -8.66 -15.86 5.15
CA GLY A 108 -9.15 -16.03 6.52
C GLY A 108 -10.41 -16.91 6.61
N ILE A 109 -11.38 -16.71 5.72
CA ILE A 109 -12.60 -17.52 5.68
C ILE A 109 -12.27 -19.00 5.44
N TYR A 110 -11.37 -19.28 4.50
CA TYR A 110 -10.99 -20.66 4.15
C TYR A 110 -10.04 -21.33 5.14
N THR A 111 -9.33 -20.57 5.98
CA THR A 111 -8.34 -21.14 6.92
C THR A 111 -8.82 -21.17 8.35
N ILE A 112 -9.40 -20.09 8.85
CA ILE A 112 -9.81 -19.93 10.25
C ILE A 112 -11.33 -19.73 10.40
N GLY A 113 -12.11 -19.80 9.32
CA GLY A 113 -13.58 -19.71 9.34
C GLY A 113 -14.14 -18.29 9.49
N GLY A 114 -13.33 -17.26 9.41
CA GLY A 114 -13.77 -15.86 9.50
C GLY A 114 -12.85 -14.90 8.78
N SER A 115 -13.43 -13.85 8.18
CA SER A 115 -12.64 -12.76 7.62
C SER A 115 -12.10 -11.87 8.73
N PHE A 116 -10.89 -11.36 8.53
CA PHE A 116 -10.28 -10.39 9.44
C PHE A 116 -9.65 -9.25 8.64
N TRP A 117 -9.72 -8.06 9.22
CA TRP A 117 -9.16 -6.84 8.62
C TRP A 117 -8.00 -6.28 9.43
N GLU A 118 -7.81 -6.80 10.64
CA GLU A 118 -6.72 -6.45 11.53
C GLU A 118 -5.61 -7.49 11.43
N PHE A 119 -4.41 -7.03 11.21
CA PHE A 119 -3.24 -7.90 11.05
C PHE A 119 -2.67 -8.39 12.38
N GLY A 120 -3.20 -7.90 13.49
CA GLY A 120 -2.67 -8.21 14.80
C GLY A 120 -1.26 -7.67 15.03
N SER A 121 -0.67 -8.10 16.11
CA SER A 121 0.71 -7.82 16.45
C SER A 121 1.37 -9.09 16.97
N PRO A 122 2.63 -9.38 16.61
CA PRO A 122 3.36 -10.49 17.20
C PRO A 122 3.48 -10.33 18.72
N ASP A 123 3.49 -11.44 19.44
CA ASP A 123 3.86 -11.44 20.85
C ASP A 123 5.39 -11.34 20.99
N TRP A 124 5.89 -10.12 21.02
CA TRP A 124 7.30 -9.80 21.05
C TRP A 124 8.01 -10.32 22.31
N ASP A 125 7.25 -10.65 23.34
CA ASP A 125 7.80 -11.10 24.63
C ASP A 125 7.86 -12.62 24.74
N LYS A 126 7.11 -13.35 23.90
CA LYS A 126 7.04 -14.83 23.92
C LYS A 126 7.52 -15.51 22.64
N THR A 127 7.47 -14.82 21.50
CA THR A 127 7.87 -15.40 20.21
C THR A 127 9.31 -15.90 20.24
N GLU A 128 9.55 -17.15 19.89
CA GLU A 128 10.87 -17.79 19.82
C GLU A 128 11.37 -17.91 18.38
N LEU A 129 10.46 -18.01 17.41
CA LEU A 129 10.75 -18.05 15.98
C LEU A 129 9.88 -17.04 15.23
N MET A 130 10.48 -16.18 14.44
CA MET A 130 9.82 -15.21 13.60
C MET A 130 10.15 -15.47 12.12
N LEU A 131 9.13 -15.68 11.30
CA LEU A 131 9.25 -15.73 9.85
C LEU A 131 8.79 -14.40 9.24
N LEU A 132 9.64 -13.76 8.45
CA LEU A 132 9.35 -12.49 7.78
C LEU A 132 9.22 -12.74 6.27
N PHE A 133 7.99 -12.75 5.76
CA PHE A 133 7.69 -12.90 4.33
C PHE A 133 7.53 -11.55 3.66
N GLY A 134 8.44 -11.19 2.76
CA GLY A 134 8.33 -10.00 1.92
C GLY A 134 8.18 -8.69 2.68
N VAL A 135 8.65 -8.62 3.93
CA VAL A 135 8.54 -7.42 4.74
C VAL A 135 9.49 -6.37 4.19
N ALA A 136 8.91 -5.33 3.59
CA ALA A 136 9.65 -4.17 3.17
C ALA A 136 10.10 -3.38 4.40
N GLU A 137 11.33 -2.95 4.37
CA GLU A 137 11.89 -2.18 5.45
C GLU A 137 11.98 -0.71 5.13
N ASP A 138 12.02 0.02 6.23
CA ASP A 138 12.58 1.35 6.31
C ASP A 138 13.84 1.33 7.16
N HIS A 139 14.84 2.02 6.71
CA HIS A 139 16.15 1.93 7.29
C HIS A 139 16.23 2.37 8.76
N ASP A 140 15.34 3.22 9.26
CA ASP A 140 15.63 3.87 10.52
C ASP A 140 14.60 3.77 11.64
N SER A 141 13.30 3.59 11.38
CA SER A 141 12.30 3.84 12.43
C SER A 141 11.03 3.02 12.32
N ASN A 142 11.11 1.81 11.85
CA ASN A 142 9.93 0.95 11.73
C ASN A 142 9.64 0.25 13.08
N PRO A 143 8.39 0.23 13.58
CA PRO A 143 8.02 -0.50 14.80
C PRO A 143 8.43 -1.97 14.80
N ILE A 144 8.42 -2.64 13.64
CA ILE A 144 8.89 -4.02 13.49
C ILE A 144 10.37 -4.15 13.87
N LYS A 145 11.23 -3.19 13.47
CA LYS A 145 12.66 -3.21 13.84
C LYS A 145 12.87 -3.23 15.34
N ARG A 146 12.07 -2.49 16.09
CA ARG A 146 12.12 -2.52 17.56
C ARG A 146 11.68 -3.87 18.12
N GLY A 147 10.60 -4.43 17.55
CA GLY A 147 10.14 -5.78 17.93
C GLY A 147 11.20 -6.84 17.65
N LEU A 148 11.81 -6.81 16.46
CA LEU A 148 12.92 -7.72 16.11
C LEU A 148 14.13 -7.56 17.04
N GLY A 149 14.46 -6.32 17.44
CA GLY A 149 15.50 -6.09 18.45
C GLY A 149 15.20 -6.77 19.77
N LYS A 150 13.95 -6.70 20.25
CA LYS A 150 13.52 -7.44 21.47
C LYS A 150 13.67 -8.95 21.30
N LEU A 151 13.23 -9.51 20.18
CA LEU A 151 13.35 -10.94 19.92
C LEU A 151 14.81 -11.39 19.92
N LYS A 152 15.68 -10.69 19.24
CA LYS A 152 17.12 -11.01 19.18
C LYS A 152 17.79 -10.91 20.55
N ASN A 153 17.45 -9.91 21.34
CA ASN A 153 17.98 -9.78 22.73
C ASN A 153 17.58 -10.94 23.64
N ARG A 154 16.47 -11.62 23.32
CA ARG A 154 16.03 -12.84 24.02
C ARG A 154 16.57 -14.13 23.40
N GLY A 155 17.32 -14.07 22.31
CA GLY A 155 17.82 -15.23 21.60
C GLY A 155 16.83 -15.89 20.65
N ALA A 156 15.66 -15.25 20.39
CA ALA A 156 14.70 -15.75 19.42
C ALA A 156 15.31 -15.74 18.01
N LYS A 157 14.89 -16.69 17.18
CA LYS A 157 15.35 -16.83 15.80
C LYS A 157 14.50 -16.02 14.85
N VAL A 158 15.14 -15.38 13.89
CA VAL A 158 14.48 -14.61 12.83
C VAL A 158 14.93 -15.13 11.47
N ILE A 159 13.98 -15.59 10.68
CA ILE A 159 14.20 -16.03 9.29
C ILE A 159 13.51 -15.05 8.35
N ALA A 160 14.27 -14.43 7.47
CA ALA A 160 13.71 -13.53 6.46
C ALA A 160 13.60 -14.25 5.12
N ILE A 161 12.43 -14.17 4.53
CA ILE A 161 12.08 -14.78 3.25
C ILE A 161 11.75 -13.66 2.27
N ASN A 162 12.64 -13.42 1.32
CA ASN A 162 12.51 -12.27 0.42
C ASN A 162 13.34 -12.53 -0.85
N PRO A 163 12.87 -12.16 -2.04
CA PRO A 163 13.66 -12.29 -3.27
C PRO A 163 14.91 -11.43 -3.28
N VAL A 164 14.94 -10.35 -2.50
CA VAL A 164 16.08 -9.42 -2.42
C VAL A 164 16.63 -9.38 -0.99
N ARG A 165 17.95 -9.48 -0.84
CA ARG A 165 18.61 -9.42 0.45
C ARG A 165 18.85 -7.97 0.87
N THR A 166 17.86 -7.35 1.51
CA THR A 166 17.87 -5.96 1.98
C THR A 166 17.43 -5.86 3.44
N GLY A 167 17.76 -4.79 4.10
CA GLY A 167 17.29 -4.35 5.40
C GLY A 167 17.10 -5.43 6.47
N TYR A 168 15.90 -5.87 6.75
CA TYR A 168 15.62 -6.89 7.77
C TYR A 168 16.36 -8.21 7.52
N ASN A 169 16.70 -8.51 6.28
CA ASN A 169 17.51 -9.69 5.94
C ASN A 169 18.93 -9.60 6.50
N SER A 170 19.44 -8.40 6.77
CA SER A 170 20.77 -8.22 7.36
C SER A 170 20.80 -8.46 8.85
N ILE A 171 19.67 -8.33 9.53
CA ILE A 171 19.53 -8.58 10.99
C ILE A 171 18.93 -9.96 11.29
N ALA A 172 18.40 -10.65 10.28
CA ALA A 172 17.87 -12.00 10.42
C ALA A 172 19.02 -13.00 10.64
N ASP A 173 18.72 -14.09 11.36
CA ASP A 173 19.67 -15.19 11.56
C ASP A 173 19.87 -15.99 10.28
N GLN A 174 18.81 -16.04 9.44
CA GLN A 174 18.84 -16.70 8.13
C GLN A 174 18.04 -15.87 7.12
N TRP A 175 18.55 -15.82 5.90
CA TRP A 175 17.82 -15.32 4.75
C TRP A 175 17.59 -16.43 3.74
N ILE A 176 16.34 -16.57 3.30
CA ILE A 176 15.92 -17.47 2.24
C ILE A 176 15.57 -16.64 1.01
N GLY A 177 16.41 -16.72 -0.01
CA GLY A 177 16.18 -16.08 -1.30
C GLY A 177 15.10 -16.81 -2.08
N ILE A 178 13.88 -16.28 -2.04
CA ILE A 178 12.74 -16.90 -2.70
C ILE A 178 12.54 -16.34 -4.12
N ARG A 179 12.15 -17.20 -5.05
CA ARG A 179 11.72 -16.76 -6.37
C ARG A 179 10.36 -16.05 -6.25
N PRO A 180 10.18 -14.85 -6.83
CA PRO A 180 8.88 -14.17 -6.83
C PRO A 180 7.76 -15.10 -7.32
N GLY A 181 6.63 -15.11 -6.60
CA GLY A 181 5.46 -15.93 -6.91
C GLY A 181 5.53 -17.37 -6.37
N THR A 182 6.54 -17.76 -5.59
CA THR A 182 6.66 -19.10 -5.02
C THR A 182 6.50 -19.16 -3.50
N ASP A 183 6.06 -18.07 -2.86
CA ASP A 183 5.83 -18.01 -1.40
C ASP A 183 4.85 -19.10 -0.94
N GLY A 184 3.76 -19.28 -1.68
CA GLY A 184 2.77 -20.34 -1.39
C GLY A 184 3.37 -21.74 -1.45
N LEU A 185 4.29 -22.02 -2.39
CA LEU A 185 4.96 -23.31 -2.47
C LEU A 185 5.86 -23.56 -1.25
N LEU A 186 6.57 -22.52 -0.80
CA LEU A 186 7.37 -22.64 0.42
C LEU A 186 6.46 -22.92 1.64
N VAL A 187 5.36 -22.19 1.79
CA VAL A 187 4.42 -22.42 2.89
C VAL A 187 3.85 -23.84 2.86
N LEU A 188 3.44 -24.31 1.67
CA LEU A 188 2.93 -25.69 1.52
C LEU A 188 4.00 -26.74 1.84
N SER A 189 5.26 -26.49 1.50
CA SER A 189 6.35 -27.40 1.89
C SER A 189 6.58 -27.45 3.40
N LEU A 190 6.41 -26.31 4.10
CA LEU A 190 6.48 -26.27 5.57
C LEU A 190 5.33 -26.99 6.24
N VAL A 191 4.13 -26.99 5.62
CA VAL A 191 2.96 -27.74 6.11
C VAL A 191 3.11 -29.24 5.89
N HIS A 192 3.82 -29.65 4.84
CA HIS A 192 4.02 -31.06 4.50
C HIS A 192 5.01 -31.79 5.43
N THR A 193 5.91 -31.04 6.09
CA THR A 193 6.93 -31.60 7.00
C THR A 193 6.34 -31.93 8.36
#